data_e46e58855700db3871692a3fa2cb70d4
#
_entry.id   e46e58855700db3871692a3fa2cb70d4
#
_cell.length_a   1.000
_cell.length_b   1.000
_cell.length_c   1.000
_cell.angle_alpha   90.00
_cell.angle_beta   90.00
_cell.angle_gamma   90.00
#
_symmetry.space_group_name_H-M   'P 1'
#
loop_
_entity.id
_entity.type
_entity.pdbx_description
1 polymer ?
#
loop_
_entity_poly.entity_id
_entity_poly.type
_entity_poly.pdbx_seq_one_letter_code
_entity_poly.pdbx_strand_id
1 'polypeptide(L)'
;GGTVDLRLGKLVEAEREQYITRQTSVTPAPGPHPLFDSVLERIHAGKEDLKAYLWRCLGLSLTGDQREEILWFLYGKAQSGKTTLIEAIAAILGDAKSGGYATAVDMEMFTETKNDRGNDRIIHLQGARFVYASETEEGRSWKSSLVKLAVGGDTLVGKRLYCDPETFRPTHHLWIFGNHRPHLKQSDDGIKRRLHLIEYPGVITDEERDNTLKDRLKAEYPAILHSMIQGCLDWQYSGGIGRPEEIGDAVDEYMAGEDELGAWLDEKVERLPAMRESSGDAYRNFRAWAEANGSFVVSQKRFSVQLEERGFTRSRSGGVRYINGIKLKMPDAPPPSYDYNDR
;
A
#
# COMPACT_ATOMS: atom_id res chain seq x y z
N GLY A 1 11.73 -22.58 -24.79
CA GLY A 1 11.87 -21.78 -23.56
C GLY A 1 13.34 -21.72 -23.16
N GLY A 2 13.64 -20.79 -22.26
CA GLY A 2 15.00 -20.59 -21.77
C GLY A 2 14.94 -20.02 -20.36
N THR A 3 16.10 -19.80 -19.75
CA THR A 3 16.27 -19.15 -18.46
C THR A 3 16.76 -17.72 -18.68
N VAL A 4 16.22 -16.76 -17.96
CA VAL A 4 16.77 -15.40 -17.97
C VAL A 4 17.78 -15.24 -16.83
N ASP A 5 19.05 -14.97 -17.18
CA ASP A 5 20.01 -14.50 -16.17
C ASP A 5 19.71 -13.03 -15.84
N LEU A 6 19.07 -12.79 -14.70
CA LEU A 6 18.66 -11.45 -14.27
C LEU A 6 19.83 -10.51 -13.94
N ARG A 7 21.05 -11.03 -13.79
CA ARG A 7 22.26 -10.19 -13.61
C ARG A 7 22.71 -9.57 -14.92
N LEU A 8 22.42 -10.26 -16.04
CA LEU A 8 22.83 -9.86 -17.37
C LEU A 8 21.66 -9.40 -18.25
N GLY A 9 20.42 -9.68 -17.85
CA GLY A 9 19.21 -9.45 -18.63
C GLY A 9 19.12 -10.30 -19.90
N LYS A 10 19.83 -11.44 -19.93
CA LYS A 10 19.95 -12.27 -21.13
C LYS A 10 19.20 -13.58 -20.97
N LEU A 11 18.49 -13.95 -22.03
CA LEU A 11 17.90 -15.27 -22.16
C LEU A 11 19.03 -16.25 -22.52
N VAL A 12 19.18 -17.30 -21.72
CA VAL A 12 20.13 -18.39 -21.90
C VAL A 12 19.39 -19.71 -22.05
N GLU A 13 20.06 -20.72 -22.56
CA GLU A 13 19.49 -22.08 -22.64
C GLU A 13 19.18 -22.60 -21.24
N ALA A 14 18.03 -23.25 -21.10
CA ALA A 14 17.63 -23.84 -19.82
C ALA A 14 18.39 -25.14 -19.60
N GLU A 15 19.11 -25.23 -18.49
CA GLU A 15 19.87 -26.40 -18.08
C GLU A 15 19.20 -27.08 -16.90
N ARG A 16 19.18 -28.42 -16.90
CA ARG A 16 18.57 -29.24 -15.87
C ARG A 16 19.20 -28.98 -14.49
N GLU A 17 20.48 -28.73 -14.48
CA GLU A 17 21.31 -28.47 -13.28
C GLU A 17 20.95 -27.15 -12.58
N GLN A 18 20.20 -26.26 -13.23
CA GLN A 18 19.68 -25.03 -12.62
C GLN A 18 18.53 -25.30 -11.66
N TYR A 19 17.92 -26.50 -11.70
CA TYR A 19 16.80 -26.92 -10.84
C TYR A 19 15.62 -25.93 -10.82
N ILE A 20 15.39 -25.21 -11.92
CA ILE A 20 14.28 -24.27 -12.05
C ILE A 20 13.01 -25.05 -12.31
N THR A 21 12.08 -24.98 -11.35
CA THR A 21 10.78 -25.68 -11.40
C THR A 21 9.61 -24.76 -11.69
N ARG A 22 9.86 -23.47 -11.87
CA ARG A 22 8.84 -22.44 -12.10
C ARG A 22 9.13 -21.67 -13.37
N GLN A 23 8.06 -21.17 -14.01
CA GLN A 23 8.19 -20.38 -15.25
C GLN A 23 7.17 -19.25 -15.29
N THR A 24 7.50 -18.22 -16.05
CA THR A 24 6.55 -17.15 -16.42
C THR A 24 5.56 -17.64 -17.47
N SER A 25 4.40 -17.01 -17.57
CA SER A 25 3.38 -17.39 -18.56
C SER A 25 3.77 -17.02 -20.00
N VAL A 26 4.72 -16.10 -20.16
CA VAL A 26 5.21 -15.62 -21.47
C VAL A 26 6.73 -15.59 -21.50
N THR A 27 7.30 -15.65 -22.70
CA THR A 27 8.72 -15.41 -22.94
C THR A 27 8.95 -13.91 -23.11
N PRO A 28 9.98 -13.30 -22.49
CA PRO A 28 10.27 -11.90 -22.68
C PRO A 28 10.69 -11.60 -24.12
N ALA A 29 10.18 -10.54 -24.70
CA ALA A 29 10.57 -10.04 -26.02
C ALA A 29 10.56 -8.51 -26.02
N PRO A 30 11.56 -7.85 -26.61
CA PRO A 30 11.55 -6.40 -26.73
C PRO A 30 10.38 -5.94 -27.60
N GLY A 31 9.77 -4.83 -27.25
CA GLY A 31 8.64 -4.26 -27.99
C GLY A 31 7.96 -3.12 -27.24
N PRO A 32 7.04 -2.40 -27.89
CA PRO A 32 6.23 -1.38 -27.25
C PRO A 32 5.14 -1.99 -26.39
N HIS A 33 4.75 -1.29 -25.34
CA HIS A 33 3.64 -1.65 -24.44
C HIS A 33 2.77 -0.42 -24.08
N PRO A 34 2.20 0.27 -25.10
CA PRO A 34 1.53 1.54 -24.88
C PRO A 34 0.29 1.47 -23.97
N LEU A 35 -0.42 0.33 -23.95
CA LEU A 35 -1.56 0.15 -23.04
C LEU A 35 -1.07 0.05 -21.59
N PHE A 36 0.00 -0.69 -21.34
CA PHE A 36 0.58 -0.78 -20.01
C PHE A 36 1.21 0.53 -19.57
N ASP A 37 1.88 1.25 -20.48
CA ASP A 37 2.39 2.60 -20.20
C ASP A 37 1.27 3.53 -19.75
N SER A 38 0.09 3.47 -20.38
CA SER A 38 -1.07 4.28 -19.97
C SER A 38 -1.59 3.93 -18.57
N VAL A 39 -1.42 2.68 -18.14
CA VAL A 39 -1.75 2.27 -16.76
C VAL A 39 -0.73 2.85 -15.78
N LEU A 40 0.56 2.81 -16.10
CA LEU A 40 1.62 3.39 -15.26
C LEU A 40 1.57 4.92 -15.21
N GLU A 41 1.20 5.57 -16.33
CA GLU A 41 1.06 7.04 -16.41
C GLU A 41 0.11 7.59 -15.36
N ARG A 42 -0.93 6.85 -15.02
CA ARG A 42 -1.86 7.21 -13.95
C ARG A 42 -1.22 7.31 -12.56
N ILE A 43 -0.06 6.69 -12.37
CA ILE A 43 0.71 6.74 -11.12
C ILE A 43 1.73 7.87 -11.18
N HIS A 44 2.58 7.84 -12.22
CA HIS A 44 3.74 8.73 -12.26
C HIS A 44 3.43 10.12 -12.86
N ALA A 45 2.33 10.29 -13.62
CA ALA A 45 1.87 11.56 -14.16
C ALA A 45 3.00 12.38 -14.82
N GLY A 46 3.80 11.72 -15.65
CA GLY A 46 4.95 12.33 -16.36
C GLY A 46 6.22 12.52 -15.53
N LYS A 47 6.25 12.08 -14.27
CA LYS A 47 7.46 12.17 -13.43
C LYS A 47 8.40 10.99 -13.72
N GLU A 48 9.53 11.28 -14.38
CA GLU A 48 10.47 10.24 -14.83
C GLU A 48 11.11 9.46 -13.67
N ASP A 49 11.41 10.11 -12.54
CA ASP A 49 11.97 9.43 -11.36
C ASP A 49 11.01 8.40 -10.78
N LEU A 50 9.71 8.75 -10.69
CA LEU A 50 8.68 7.84 -10.20
C LEU A 50 8.43 6.71 -11.21
N LYS A 51 8.49 6.99 -12.51
CA LYS A 51 8.41 5.97 -13.56
C LYS A 51 9.57 4.98 -13.48
N ALA A 52 10.80 5.47 -13.39
CA ALA A 52 11.99 4.63 -13.23
C ALA A 52 11.92 3.79 -11.95
N TYR A 53 11.49 4.39 -10.85
CA TYR A 53 11.24 3.68 -9.60
C TYR A 53 10.23 2.53 -9.76
N LEU A 54 9.09 2.76 -10.41
CA LEU A 54 8.08 1.72 -10.66
C LEU A 54 8.65 0.55 -11.45
N TRP A 55 9.45 0.81 -12.48
CA TRP A 55 10.11 -0.25 -13.23
C TRP A 55 11.13 -1.01 -12.39
N ARG A 56 11.90 -0.35 -11.52
CA ARG A 56 12.79 -1.03 -10.56
C ARG A 56 12.01 -1.90 -9.57
N CYS A 57 10.87 -1.44 -9.07
CA CYS A 57 9.98 -2.22 -8.21
C CYS A 57 9.49 -3.50 -8.88
N LEU A 58 8.99 -3.37 -10.12
CA LEU A 58 8.51 -4.50 -10.91
C LEU A 58 9.67 -5.44 -11.28
N GLY A 59 10.85 -4.90 -11.57
CA GLY A 59 12.06 -5.64 -11.86
C GLY A 59 12.58 -6.42 -10.65
N LEU A 60 12.62 -5.80 -9.48
CA LEU A 60 12.96 -6.46 -8.22
C LEU A 60 12.01 -7.64 -7.93
N SER A 61 10.73 -7.49 -8.27
CA SER A 61 9.73 -8.55 -8.10
C SER A 61 9.96 -9.80 -8.96
N LEU A 62 10.88 -9.75 -9.93
CA LEU A 62 11.36 -10.95 -10.65
C LEU A 62 12.36 -11.77 -9.83
N THR A 63 12.98 -11.17 -8.83
CA THR A 63 14.02 -11.77 -8.01
C THR A 63 13.48 -12.45 -6.77
N GLY A 64 14.31 -13.16 -6.02
CA GLY A 64 14.03 -13.60 -4.65
C GLY A 64 14.85 -12.84 -3.63
N ASP A 65 15.39 -11.71 -4.00
CA ASP A 65 16.27 -10.91 -3.15
C ASP A 65 15.44 -10.06 -2.18
N GLN A 66 15.62 -10.25 -0.89
CA GLN A 66 14.87 -9.58 0.17
C GLN A 66 15.62 -8.41 0.80
N ARG A 67 16.75 -7.97 0.23
CA ARG A 67 17.61 -6.93 0.84
C ARG A 67 16.93 -5.57 1.01
N GLU A 68 15.92 -5.27 0.18
CA GLU A 68 15.19 -4.00 0.26
C GLU A 68 14.15 -3.98 1.39
N GLU A 69 13.68 -5.14 1.81
CA GLU A 69 12.66 -5.30 2.89
C GLU A 69 11.41 -4.43 2.69
N ILE A 70 10.90 -4.30 1.48
CA ILE A 70 9.82 -3.37 1.13
C ILE A 70 8.48 -4.07 0.95
N LEU A 71 7.43 -3.38 1.41
CA LEU A 71 6.04 -3.60 1.10
C LEU A 71 5.52 -2.45 0.26
N TRP A 72 4.98 -2.74 -0.92
CA TRP A 72 4.26 -1.76 -1.73
C TRP A 72 2.77 -1.78 -1.43
N PHE A 73 2.24 -0.59 -1.15
CA PHE A 73 0.80 -0.42 -0.98
C PHE A 73 0.26 0.60 -1.98
N LEU A 74 -0.53 0.09 -2.94
CA LEU A 74 -1.20 0.92 -3.94
C LEU A 74 -2.55 1.36 -3.40
N TYR A 75 -2.76 2.66 -3.23
CA TYR A 75 -3.99 3.20 -2.69
C TYR A 75 -4.61 4.28 -3.59
N GLY A 76 -5.88 4.54 -3.40
CA GLY A 76 -6.65 5.53 -4.16
C GLY A 76 -8.06 5.06 -4.42
N LYS A 77 -8.89 5.91 -5.00
CA LYS A 77 -10.31 5.63 -5.22
C LYS A 77 -10.53 4.34 -6.02
N ALA A 78 -11.71 3.76 -5.88
CA ALA A 78 -12.15 2.67 -6.77
C ALA A 78 -12.05 3.11 -8.24
N GLN A 79 -11.89 2.14 -9.16
CA GLN A 79 -11.79 2.39 -10.60
C GLN A 79 -10.59 3.31 -11.01
N SER A 80 -9.47 3.23 -10.32
CA SER A 80 -8.26 4.00 -10.65
C SER A 80 -7.24 3.24 -11.50
N GLY A 81 -7.38 1.91 -11.68
CA GLY A 81 -6.45 1.07 -12.45
C GLY A 81 -5.50 0.20 -11.61
N LYS A 82 -5.52 0.28 -10.28
CA LYS A 82 -4.68 -0.53 -9.36
C LYS A 82 -4.75 -2.02 -9.67
N THR A 83 -5.98 -2.55 -9.72
CA THR A 83 -6.24 -3.97 -9.98
C THR A 83 -5.71 -4.39 -11.34
N THR A 84 -5.82 -3.53 -12.36
CA THR A 84 -5.32 -3.80 -13.72
C THR A 84 -3.80 -4.00 -13.73
N LEU A 85 -3.07 -3.14 -13.04
CA LEU A 85 -1.61 -3.30 -12.89
C LEU A 85 -1.25 -4.62 -12.23
N ILE A 86 -1.81 -4.88 -11.04
CA ILE A 86 -1.48 -6.08 -10.26
C ILE A 86 -1.84 -7.37 -11.00
N GLU A 87 -3.02 -7.44 -11.60
CA GLU A 87 -3.45 -8.62 -12.35
C GLU A 87 -2.63 -8.84 -13.63
N ALA A 88 -2.21 -7.78 -14.32
CA ALA A 88 -1.32 -7.91 -15.49
C ALA A 88 0.03 -8.52 -15.08
N ILE A 89 0.66 -8.01 -14.04
CA ILE A 89 1.94 -8.55 -13.54
C ILE A 89 1.77 -9.98 -13.04
N ALA A 90 0.72 -10.27 -12.27
CA ALA A 90 0.43 -11.62 -11.81
C ALA A 90 0.22 -12.61 -12.98
N ALA A 91 -0.50 -12.17 -14.03
CA ALA A 91 -0.72 -13.00 -15.23
C ALA A 91 0.58 -13.25 -16.00
N ILE A 92 1.46 -12.26 -16.13
CA ILE A 92 2.79 -12.41 -16.76
C ILE A 92 3.65 -13.42 -15.99
N LEU A 93 3.66 -13.33 -14.66
CA LEU A 93 4.46 -14.19 -13.80
C LEU A 93 3.87 -15.59 -13.63
N GLY A 94 2.57 -15.76 -13.90
CA GLY A 94 1.87 -17.03 -13.78
C GLY A 94 1.55 -17.43 -12.34
N ASP A 95 0.45 -18.18 -12.16
CA ASP A 95 0.01 -18.64 -10.83
C ASP A 95 0.99 -19.67 -10.25
N ALA A 96 1.45 -19.42 -9.05
CA ALA A 96 2.37 -20.30 -8.31
C ALA A 96 1.83 -21.71 -8.09
N LYS A 97 0.52 -21.90 -8.00
CA LYS A 97 -0.13 -23.21 -7.91
C LYS A 97 0.03 -24.04 -9.19
N SER A 98 0.19 -23.35 -10.32
CA SER A 98 0.37 -23.95 -11.63
C SER A 98 1.83 -23.88 -12.13
N GLY A 99 2.79 -23.66 -11.22
CA GLY A 99 4.21 -23.59 -11.56
C GLY A 99 4.70 -22.20 -11.98
N GLY A 100 3.90 -21.16 -11.76
CA GLY A 100 4.31 -19.75 -11.91
C GLY A 100 4.93 -19.15 -10.66
N TYR A 101 5.04 -17.84 -10.65
CA TYR A 101 5.70 -17.08 -9.58
C TYR A 101 4.76 -16.16 -8.76
N ALA A 102 3.52 -15.94 -9.21
CA ALA A 102 2.57 -15.06 -8.56
C ALA A 102 1.62 -15.82 -7.64
N THR A 103 1.24 -15.24 -6.51
CA THR A 103 0.29 -15.82 -5.56
C THR A 103 -0.63 -14.73 -5.01
N ALA A 104 -1.93 -14.90 -5.19
CA ALA A 104 -2.92 -14.12 -4.46
C ALA A 104 -3.06 -14.66 -3.03
N VAL A 105 -3.10 -13.76 -2.06
CA VAL A 105 -3.36 -14.11 -0.66
C VAL A 105 -4.50 -13.26 -0.12
N ASP A 106 -5.17 -13.81 0.91
CA ASP A 106 -6.22 -13.10 1.62
C ASP A 106 -5.59 -12.07 2.58
N MET A 107 -6.10 -10.84 2.56
CA MET A 107 -5.67 -9.78 3.46
C MET A 107 -5.83 -10.11 4.94
N GLU A 108 -6.74 -11.03 5.30
CA GLU A 108 -6.85 -11.55 6.66
C GLU A 108 -5.55 -12.15 7.20
N MET A 109 -4.62 -12.57 6.33
CA MET A 109 -3.28 -13.01 6.73
C MET A 109 -2.54 -11.89 7.49
N PHE A 110 -2.68 -10.65 7.02
CA PHE A 110 -1.93 -9.50 7.50
C PHE A 110 -2.73 -8.59 8.44
N THR A 111 -4.02 -8.86 8.66
CA THR A 111 -4.90 -8.07 9.52
C THR A 111 -5.21 -8.78 10.82
N GLU A 112 -5.51 -8.03 11.88
CA GLU A 112 -5.92 -8.59 13.15
C GLU A 112 -7.28 -9.25 13.04
N THR A 113 -7.36 -10.52 13.42
CA THR A 113 -8.58 -11.31 13.48
C THR A 113 -8.74 -11.95 14.85
N LYS A 114 -9.98 -12.22 15.27
CA LYS A 114 -10.26 -12.88 16.56
C LYS A 114 -9.69 -14.31 16.62
N ASN A 115 -9.52 -14.95 15.47
CA ASN A 115 -8.95 -16.31 15.35
C ASN A 115 -7.59 -16.17 14.63
N ASP A 116 -6.51 -16.18 15.37
CA ASP A 116 -5.15 -16.02 14.83
C ASP A 116 -4.66 -17.28 14.11
N ARG A 117 -5.04 -17.43 12.85
CA ARG A 117 -4.51 -18.45 11.93
C ARG A 117 -3.50 -17.86 10.93
N GLY A 118 -3.03 -16.65 11.15
CA GLY A 118 -2.13 -15.95 10.22
C GLY A 118 -0.82 -16.72 9.97
N ASN A 119 -0.26 -17.32 11.01
CA ASN A 119 0.98 -18.09 10.90
C ASN A 119 0.82 -19.37 10.08
N ASP A 120 -0.34 -20.03 10.13
CA ASP A 120 -0.57 -21.23 9.32
C ASP A 120 -0.66 -20.91 7.83
N ARG A 121 -1.16 -19.72 7.45
CA ARG A 121 -1.30 -19.30 6.06
C ARG A 121 0.02 -18.86 5.41
N ILE A 122 1.04 -18.56 6.19
CA ILE A 122 2.34 -18.05 5.69
C ILE A 122 3.04 -19.05 4.76
N ILE A 123 2.72 -20.33 4.85
CA ILE A 123 3.23 -21.38 3.97
C ILE A 123 2.86 -21.15 2.48
N HIS A 124 1.79 -20.40 2.21
CA HIS A 124 1.38 -20.08 0.84
C HIS A 124 2.32 -19.09 0.14
N LEU A 125 3.21 -18.44 0.90
CA LEU A 125 4.24 -17.54 0.37
C LEU A 125 5.46 -18.29 -0.18
N GLN A 126 5.60 -19.58 0.17
CA GLN A 126 6.77 -20.39 -0.16
C GLN A 126 7.00 -20.47 -1.69
N GLY A 127 8.16 -20.02 -2.13
CA GLY A 127 8.60 -20.10 -3.53
C GLY A 127 7.92 -19.09 -4.47
N ALA A 128 7.00 -18.25 -3.99
CA ALA A 128 6.46 -17.14 -4.75
C ALA A 128 7.52 -16.03 -4.93
N ARG A 129 7.36 -15.21 -5.97
CA ARG A 129 8.12 -13.97 -6.21
C ARG A 129 7.24 -12.73 -6.07
N PHE A 130 6.02 -12.82 -6.52
CA PHE A 130 5.04 -11.76 -6.51
C PHE A 130 3.82 -12.19 -5.69
N VAL A 131 3.73 -11.71 -4.47
CA VAL A 131 2.58 -11.95 -3.59
C VAL A 131 1.73 -10.71 -3.58
N TYR A 132 0.43 -10.87 -3.80
CA TYR A 132 -0.48 -9.74 -3.80
C TYR A 132 -1.75 -10.00 -3.01
N ALA A 133 -2.25 -8.94 -2.38
CA ALA A 133 -3.48 -8.97 -1.60
C ALA A 133 -4.33 -7.72 -1.88
N SER A 134 -5.66 -7.88 -1.87
CA SER A 134 -6.59 -6.75 -1.94
C SER A 134 -7.11 -6.41 -0.56
N GLU A 135 -6.91 -5.17 -0.12
CA GLU A 135 -7.54 -4.62 1.06
C GLU A 135 -8.97 -4.20 0.71
N THR A 136 -9.95 -4.95 1.20
CA THR A 136 -11.36 -4.72 0.89
C THR A 136 -12.16 -4.11 2.02
N GLU A 137 -11.63 -4.17 3.26
CA GLU A 137 -12.33 -3.73 4.45
C GLU A 137 -11.64 -2.52 5.08
N GLU A 138 -12.40 -1.44 5.21
CA GLU A 138 -11.94 -0.22 5.85
C GLU A 138 -11.77 -0.41 7.37
N GLY A 139 -10.69 0.15 7.92
CA GLY A 139 -10.49 0.24 9.37
C GLY A 139 -9.96 -1.03 10.05
N ARG A 140 -9.64 -2.08 9.32
CA ARG A 140 -8.95 -3.24 9.91
C ARG A 140 -7.50 -2.90 10.20
N SER A 141 -7.08 -3.15 11.44
CA SER A 141 -5.69 -2.94 11.84
C SER A 141 -4.79 -4.05 11.31
N TRP A 142 -3.61 -3.64 10.82
CA TRP A 142 -2.61 -4.60 10.36
C TRP A 142 -1.82 -5.21 11.52
N LYS A 143 -1.44 -6.47 11.38
CA LYS A 143 -0.46 -7.14 12.23
C LYS A 143 0.95 -6.69 11.84
N SER A 144 1.39 -5.55 12.37
CA SER A 144 2.70 -4.97 12.06
C SER A 144 3.86 -5.97 12.20
N SER A 145 3.82 -6.86 13.21
CA SER A 145 4.83 -7.90 13.39
C SER A 145 4.87 -8.90 12.24
N LEU A 146 3.70 -9.35 11.76
CA LEU A 146 3.63 -10.32 10.67
C LEU A 146 4.00 -9.70 9.33
N VAL A 147 3.60 -8.45 9.10
CA VAL A 147 4.02 -7.70 7.90
C VAL A 147 5.54 -7.55 7.89
N LYS A 148 6.16 -7.11 9.00
CA LYS A 148 7.63 -7.01 9.13
C LYS A 148 8.32 -8.35 8.89
N LEU A 149 7.76 -9.43 9.44
CA LEU A 149 8.29 -10.77 9.24
C LEU A 149 8.19 -11.22 7.77
N ALA A 150 7.07 -10.94 7.11
CA ALA A 150 6.84 -11.37 5.72
C ALA A 150 7.79 -10.68 4.73
N VAL A 151 8.19 -9.42 4.98
CA VAL A 151 9.08 -8.67 4.08
C VAL A 151 10.54 -8.61 4.54
N GLY A 152 10.86 -9.14 5.71
CA GLY A 152 12.16 -8.97 6.39
C GLY A 152 13.22 -10.00 6.02
N GLY A 153 13.10 -10.85 5.08
CA GLY A 153 14.15 -11.80 4.70
C GLY A 153 14.49 -12.89 5.74
N ASP A 154 13.90 -12.82 6.94
CA ASP A 154 14.09 -13.84 7.98
C ASP A 154 13.40 -15.14 7.61
N THR A 155 13.87 -16.24 8.20
CA THR A 155 13.28 -17.55 7.99
C THR A 155 11.85 -17.61 8.52
N LEU A 156 10.93 -18.03 7.67
CA LEU A 156 9.51 -18.19 7.97
C LEU A 156 9.19 -19.63 8.36
N VAL A 157 8.25 -19.80 9.30
CA VAL A 157 7.70 -21.09 9.66
C VAL A 157 6.21 -21.09 9.33
N GLY A 158 5.80 -21.97 8.46
CA GLY A 158 4.40 -22.14 8.07
C GLY A 158 3.96 -23.60 8.16
N LYS A 159 2.66 -23.84 8.22
CA LYS A 159 2.10 -25.18 8.34
C LYS A 159 0.97 -25.40 7.35
N ARG A 160 1.03 -26.52 6.62
CA ARG A 160 -0.14 -27.01 5.87
C ARG A 160 -1.04 -27.81 6.79
N LEU A 161 -2.33 -27.80 6.47
CA LEU A 161 -3.32 -28.59 7.23
C LEU A 161 -2.89 -30.06 7.28
N TYR A 162 -2.86 -30.65 8.48
CA TYR A 162 -2.44 -32.03 8.75
C TYR A 162 -0.99 -32.37 8.40
N CYS A 163 -0.12 -31.38 8.21
CA CYS A 163 1.32 -31.58 7.98
C CYS A 163 2.13 -31.02 9.14
N ASP A 164 3.39 -31.43 9.24
CA ASP A 164 4.34 -30.80 10.14
C ASP A 164 4.69 -29.38 9.69
N PRO A 165 5.11 -28.49 10.59
CA PRO A 165 5.59 -27.16 10.23
C PRO A 165 6.80 -27.25 9.29
N GLU A 166 6.79 -26.42 8.26
CA GLU A 166 7.89 -26.28 7.30
C GLU A 166 8.59 -24.94 7.50
N THR A 167 9.89 -24.94 7.37
CA THR A 167 10.73 -23.73 7.46
C THR A 167 11.25 -23.36 6.08
N PHE A 168 11.09 -22.09 5.69
CA PHE A 168 11.58 -21.62 4.39
C PHE A 168 12.07 -20.16 4.47
N ARG A 169 12.96 -19.79 3.55
CA ARG A 169 13.34 -18.39 3.36
C ARG A 169 12.37 -17.71 2.40
N PRO A 170 11.91 -16.49 2.69
CA PRO A 170 11.07 -15.75 1.78
C PRO A 170 11.83 -15.42 0.49
N THR A 171 11.14 -15.52 -0.62
CA THR A 171 11.63 -15.12 -1.94
C THR A 171 10.62 -14.19 -2.65
N HIS A 172 9.63 -13.72 -1.91
CA HIS A 172 8.50 -12.99 -2.42
C HIS A 172 8.58 -11.50 -2.08
N HIS A 173 8.01 -10.71 -2.94
CA HIS A 173 7.78 -9.31 -2.75
C HIS A 173 6.28 -9.08 -2.57
N LEU A 174 5.91 -8.29 -1.55
CA LEU A 174 4.52 -8.12 -1.13
C LEU A 174 3.93 -6.84 -1.72
N TRP A 175 2.88 -7.00 -2.50
CA TRP A 175 2.10 -5.93 -3.12
C TRP A 175 0.68 -5.94 -2.59
N ILE A 176 0.29 -4.92 -1.86
CA ILE A 176 -1.06 -4.77 -1.37
C ILE A 176 -1.73 -3.61 -2.10
N PHE A 177 -3.00 -3.72 -2.38
CA PHE A 177 -3.74 -2.63 -2.99
C PHE A 177 -5.13 -2.49 -2.37
N GLY A 178 -5.59 -1.25 -2.23
CA GLY A 178 -6.87 -0.96 -1.59
C GLY A 178 -7.39 0.42 -1.97
N ASN A 179 -8.59 0.74 -1.51
CA ASN A 179 -9.18 2.06 -1.73
C ASN A 179 -8.73 3.06 -0.67
N HIS A 180 -8.41 2.58 0.52
CA HIS A 180 -7.98 3.36 1.67
C HIS A 180 -6.55 3.02 2.04
N ARG A 181 -5.89 3.91 2.75
CA ARG A 181 -4.56 3.63 3.33
C ARG A 181 -4.71 2.59 4.44
N PRO A 182 -3.68 1.75 4.69
CA PRO A 182 -3.74 0.76 5.76
C PRO A 182 -3.96 1.43 7.13
N HIS A 183 -4.60 0.73 8.07
CA HIS A 183 -4.69 1.21 9.45
C HIS A 183 -3.65 0.48 10.31
N LEU A 184 -2.77 1.26 10.94
CA LEU A 184 -1.76 0.76 11.89
C LEU A 184 -2.15 1.19 13.29
N LYS A 185 -2.22 0.25 14.24
CA LYS A 185 -2.52 0.59 15.66
C LYS A 185 -1.43 1.41 16.31
N GLN A 186 -0.21 1.21 15.89
CA GLN A 186 0.95 1.94 16.36
C GLN A 186 1.87 2.20 15.17
N SER A 187 2.22 3.45 14.97
CA SER A 187 3.26 3.87 14.07
C SER A 187 4.62 3.46 14.68
N ASP A 188 5.38 2.63 13.98
CA ASP A 188 6.74 2.30 14.36
C ASP A 188 7.71 2.49 13.18
N ASP A 189 8.94 2.85 13.48
CA ASP A 189 9.98 3.08 12.47
C ASP A 189 10.26 1.83 11.63
N GLY A 190 9.98 0.64 12.18
CA GLY A 190 10.15 -0.63 11.49
C GLY A 190 9.18 -0.80 10.32
N ILE A 191 7.93 -0.34 10.46
CA ILE A 191 6.95 -0.29 9.37
C ILE A 191 7.25 0.90 8.45
N LYS A 192 7.53 2.09 9.03
CA LYS A 192 7.79 3.31 8.25
C LYS A 192 8.86 3.10 7.17
N ARG A 193 9.98 2.45 7.51
CA ARG A 193 11.07 2.22 6.56
C ARG A 193 10.73 1.19 5.46
N ARG A 194 9.78 0.27 5.73
CA ARG A 194 9.40 -0.81 4.82
C ARG A 194 8.22 -0.47 3.93
N LEU A 195 7.37 0.44 4.36
CA LEU A 195 6.14 0.79 3.65
C LEU A 195 6.42 1.81 2.55
N HIS A 196 6.09 1.47 1.31
CA HIS A 196 6.10 2.37 0.17
C HIS A 196 4.65 2.56 -0.29
N LEU A 197 4.13 3.77 -0.07
CA LEU A 197 2.77 4.15 -0.46
C LEU A 197 2.77 4.71 -1.88
N ILE A 198 2.04 4.05 -2.78
CA ILE A 198 1.91 4.45 -4.18
C ILE A 198 0.48 4.93 -4.40
N GLU A 199 0.31 6.23 -4.64
CA GLU A 199 -1.00 6.83 -4.86
C GLU A 199 -1.46 6.67 -6.31
N TYR A 200 -2.73 6.30 -6.47
CA TYR A 200 -3.47 6.41 -7.71
C TYR A 200 -4.44 7.60 -7.59
N PRO A 201 -4.05 8.79 -8.06
CA PRO A 201 -4.79 10.03 -7.79
C PRO A 201 -6.09 10.16 -8.58
N GLY A 202 -6.21 9.46 -9.71
CA GLY A 202 -7.33 9.57 -10.64
C GLY A 202 -8.42 8.51 -10.47
N VAL A 203 -9.56 8.78 -11.07
CA VAL A 203 -10.65 7.82 -11.26
C VAL A 203 -10.89 7.70 -12.76
N ILE A 204 -11.07 6.47 -13.25
CA ILE A 204 -11.46 6.19 -14.63
C ILE A 204 -12.95 6.47 -14.73
N THR A 205 -13.36 7.43 -15.57
CA THR A 205 -14.78 7.71 -15.81
C THR A 205 -15.43 6.58 -16.59
N ASP A 206 -16.78 6.53 -16.59
CA ASP A 206 -17.49 5.50 -17.35
C ASP A 206 -17.23 5.62 -18.86
N GLU A 207 -16.97 6.82 -19.38
CA GLU A 207 -16.60 7.06 -20.77
C GLU A 207 -15.19 6.59 -21.12
N GLU A 208 -14.26 6.66 -20.16
CA GLU A 208 -12.87 6.18 -20.32
C GLU A 208 -12.73 4.67 -20.10
N ARG A 209 -13.78 4.03 -19.61
CA ARG A 209 -13.74 2.63 -19.20
C ARG A 209 -13.66 1.70 -20.41
N ASP A 210 -12.54 1.03 -20.55
CA ASP A 210 -12.31 -0.01 -21.54
C ASP A 210 -12.41 -1.41 -20.91
N ASN A 211 -13.55 -2.07 -21.10
CA ASN A 211 -13.77 -3.43 -20.60
C ASN A 211 -12.91 -4.49 -21.31
N THR A 212 -12.29 -4.13 -22.46
CA THR A 212 -11.42 -5.03 -23.24
C THR A 212 -9.94 -4.86 -22.89
N LEU A 213 -9.60 -3.85 -22.08
CA LEU A 213 -8.22 -3.50 -21.75
C LEU A 213 -7.40 -4.70 -21.26
N LYS A 214 -7.96 -5.49 -20.35
CA LYS A 214 -7.27 -6.68 -19.78
C LYS A 214 -6.94 -7.72 -20.86
N ASP A 215 -7.82 -7.93 -21.83
CA ASP A 215 -7.58 -8.88 -22.92
C ASP A 215 -6.56 -8.32 -23.91
N ARG A 216 -6.63 -7.03 -24.22
CA ARG A 216 -5.68 -6.36 -25.11
C ARG A 216 -4.27 -6.28 -24.52
N LEU A 217 -4.14 -6.09 -23.21
CA LEU A 217 -2.85 -6.10 -22.50
C LEU A 217 -2.10 -7.41 -22.64
N LYS A 218 -2.78 -8.55 -22.86
CA LYS A 218 -2.12 -9.86 -23.06
C LYS A 218 -1.15 -9.85 -24.21
N ALA A 219 -1.41 -9.07 -25.26
CA ALA A 219 -0.51 -8.94 -26.41
C ALA A 219 0.80 -8.21 -26.04
N GLU A 220 0.79 -7.39 -25.00
CA GLU A 220 1.96 -6.63 -24.53
C GLU A 220 2.78 -7.38 -23.46
N TYR A 221 2.29 -8.49 -22.91
CA TYR A 221 2.94 -9.23 -21.82
C TYR A 221 4.41 -9.57 -22.07
N PRO A 222 4.82 -10.03 -23.27
CA PRO A 222 6.23 -10.27 -23.57
C PRO A 222 7.10 -9.01 -23.46
N ALA A 223 6.59 -7.87 -23.93
CA ALA A 223 7.29 -6.59 -23.88
C ALA A 223 7.34 -6.02 -22.44
N ILE A 224 6.26 -6.16 -21.69
CA ILE A 224 6.21 -5.79 -20.29
C ILE A 224 7.23 -6.60 -19.48
N LEU A 225 7.28 -7.92 -19.65
CA LEU A 225 8.26 -8.77 -18.99
C LEU A 225 9.70 -8.38 -19.37
N HIS A 226 9.94 -8.04 -20.62
CA HIS A 226 11.25 -7.52 -21.05
C HIS A 226 11.60 -6.22 -20.31
N SER A 227 10.68 -5.28 -20.22
CA SER A 227 10.88 -4.02 -19.49
C SER A 227 11.05 -4.22 -17.98
N MET A 228 10.37 -5.21 -17.37
CA MET A 228 10.62 -5.62 -15.99
C MET A 228 12.07 -6.13 -15.81
N ILE A 229 12.61 -6.89 -16.78
CA ILE A 229 14.01 -7.34 -16.75
C ILE A 229 14.95 -6.14 -16.82
N GLN A 230 14.66 -5.14 -17.66
CA GLN A 230 15.45 -3.90 -17.70
C GLN A 230 15.38 -3.15 -16.36
N GLY A 231 14.20 -3.06 -15.74
CA GLY A 231 14.02 -2.50 -14.39
C GLY A 231 14.83 -3.26 -13.33
N CYS A 232 14.97 -4.58 -13.46
CA CYS A 232 15.82 -5.39 -12.59
C CYS A 232 17.32 -5.05 -12.75
N LEU A 233 17.77 -4.82 -13.98
CA LEU A 233 19.13 -4.37 -14.25
C LEU A 233 19.38 -2.97 -13.70
N ASP A 234 18.43 -2.06 -13.88
CA ASP A 234 18.50 -0.70 -13.36
C ASP A 234 18.59 -0.68 -11.83
N TRP A 235 17.77 -1.50 -11.16
CA TRP A 235 17.85 -1.68 -9.71
C TRP A 235 19.25 -2.13 -9.27
N GLN A 236 19.85 -3.13 -9.94
CA GLN A 236 21.18 -3.62 -9.61
C GLN A 236 22.25 -2.56 -9.86
N TYR A 237 22.15 -1.85 -10.99
CA TYR A 237 23.09 -0.79 -11.36
C TYR A 237 23.04 0.39 -10.39
N SER A 238 21.84 0.78 -9.97
CA SER A 238 21.62 1.89 -9.02
C SER A 238 22.00 1.52 -7.58
N GLY A 239 22.28 0.25 -7.29
CA GLY A 239 22.62 -0.22 -5.95
C GLY A 239 21.46 -0.26 -4.98
N GLY A 240 20.21 -0.14 -5.46
CA GLY A 240 18.99 -0.17 -4.67
C GLY A 240 17.79 0.36 -5.43
N ILE A 241 16.61 0.16 -4.86
CA ILE A 241 15.36 0.57 -5.49
C ILE A 241 15.19 2.09 -5.53
N GLY A 242 15.81 2.81 -4.58
CA GLY A 242 15.60 4.23 -4.36
C GLY A 242 14.25 4.52 -3.69
N ARG A 243 14.07 5.77 -3.30
CA ARG A 243 12.80 6.25 -2.72
C ARG A 243 12.51 7.65 -3.24
N PRO A 244 11.71 7.79 -4.31
CA PRO A 244 11.30 9.10 -4.79
C PRO A 244 10.65 9.94 -3.69
N GLU A 245 10.76 11.26 -3.79
CA GLU A 245 10.23 12.21 -2.82
C GLU A 245 8.73 11.98 -2.58
N GLU A 246 7.96 11.72 -3.62
CA GLU A 246 6.52 11.45 -3.53
C GLU A 246 6.20 10.22 -2.65
N ILE A 247 7.02 9.18 -2.75
CA ILE A 247 6.85 7.97 -1.92
C ILE A 247 7.26 8.26 -0.47
N GLY A 248 8.31 9.05 -0.27
CA GLY A 248 8.76 9.51 1.03
C GLY A 248 7.69 10.33 1.73
N ASP A 249 7.24 11.39 1.05
CA ASP A 249 6.22 12.33 1.55
C ASP A 249 4.89 11.63 1.85
N ALA A 250 4.45 10.72 0.97
CA ALA A 250 3.22 9.96 1.19
C ALA A 250 3.29 9.10 2.46
N VAL A 251 4.43 8.49 2.75
CA VAL A 251 4.63 7.71 3.98
C VAL A 251 4.76 8.61 5.20
N ASP A 252 5.49 9.72 5.10
CA ASP A 252 5.67 10.66 6.21
C ASP A 252 4.33 11.31 6.58
N GLU A 253 3.54 11.74 5.59
CA GLU A 253 2.18 12.26 5.82
C GLU A 253 1.25 11.20 6.43
N TYR A 254 1.35 9.95 5.95
CA TYR A 254 0.55 8.85 6.47
C TYR A 254 0.89 8.57 7.94
N MET A 255 2.18 8.41 8.26
CA MET A 255 2.63 8.13 9.63
C MET A 255 2.31 9.27 10.61
N ALA A 256 2.36 10.51 10.14
CA ALA A 256 2.00 11.67 10.93
C ALA A 256 0.49 11.79 11.17
N GLY A 257 -0.33 11.22 10.29
CA GLY A 257 -1.80 11.27 10.36
C GLY A 257 -2.45 10.04 11.01
N GLU A 258 -1.69 9.00 11.34
CA GLU A 258 -2.21 7.79 11.98
C GLU A 258 -2.58 8.07 13.42
N ASP A 259 -3.88 8.16 13.65
CA ASP A 259 -4.59 8.23 14.92
C ASP A 259 -4.65 9.60 15.66
N GLU A 260 -3.97 10.62 15.23
CA GLU A 260 -4.09 11.95 15.86
C GLU A 260 -5.50 12.52 15.73
N LEU A 261 -6.14 12.27 14.58
CA LEU A 261 -7.54 12.68 14.41
C LEU A 261 -8.48 11.88 15.32
N GLY A 262 -8.19 10.59 15.57
CA GLY A 262 -8.91 9.76 16.52
C GLY A 262 -8.76 10.28 17.96
N ALA A 263 -7.55 10.51 18.39
CA ALA A 263 -7.25 11.06 19.71
C ALA A 263 -7.90 12.43 19.92
N TRP A 264 -7.84 13.32 18.91
CA TRP A 264 -8.53 14.61 18.95
C TRP A 264 -10.06 14.44 19.03
N LEU A 265 -10.65 13.53 18.23
CA LEU A 265 -12.09 13.25 18.27
C LEU A 265 -12.53 12.77 19.66
N ASP A 266 -11.77 11.90 20.30
CA ASP A 266 -12.10 11.36 21.62
C ASP A 266 -11.91 12.40 22.73
N GLU A 267 -10.89 13.23 22.63
CA GLU A 267 -10.58 14.26 23.64
C GLU A 267 -11.42 15.54 23.49
N LYS A 268 -11.53 16.06 22.27
CA LYS A 268 -12.08 17.41 22.01
C LYS A 268 -13.47 17.43 21.39
N VAL A 269 -14.04 16.27 21.02
CA VAL A 269 -15.30 16.22 20.29
C VAL A 269 -16.33 15.33 20.98
N GLU A 270 -17.59 15.77 20.99
CA GLU A 270 -18.75 14.95 21.29
C GLU A 270 -19.40 14.50 19.98
N ARG A 271 -19.69 13.19 19.84
CA ARG A 271 -20.39 12.64 18.68
C ARG A 271 -21.90 12.76 18.89
N LEU A 272 -22.52 13.73 18.26
CA LEU A 272 -23.93 14.04 18.39
C LEU A 272 -24.58 14.12 16.99
N PRO A 273 -25.37 13.12 16.56
CA PRO A 273 -25.91 13.05 15.18
C PRO A 273 -26.71 14.28 14.73
N ALA A 274 -27.37 14.97 15.66
CA ALA A 274 -28.19 16.16 15.38
C ALA A 274 -27.37 17.46 15.31
N MET A 275 -26.10 17.41 15.67
CA MET A 275 -25.24 18.60 15.75
C MET A 275 -24.32 18.70 14.52
N ARG A 276 -23.84 19.91 14.29
CA ARG A 276 -22.83 20.19 13.26
C ARG A 276 -21.89 21.28 13.76
N GLU A 277 -20.64 21.19 13.33
CA GLU A 277 -19.61 22.15 13.65
C GLU A 277 -19.06 22.77 12.36
N SER A 278 -18.67 24.05 12.39
CA SER A 278 -17.99 24.68 11.24
C SER A 278 -16.69 23.94 10.92
N SER A 279 -16.48 23.61 9.65
CA SER A 279 -15.23 22.95 9.23
C SER A 279 -13.98 23.79 9.51
N GLY A 280 -14.12 25.13 9.54
CA GLY A 280 -13.03 26.05 9.91
C GLY A 280 -12.71 26.00 11.40
N ASP A 281 -13.75 25.99 12.25
CA ASP A 281 -13.58 25.96 13.70
C ASP A 281 -13.07 24.60 14.16
N ALA A 282 -13.61 23.52 13.62
CA ALA A 282 -13.13 22.17 13.88
C ALA A 282 -11.65 22.02 13.51
N TYR A 283 -11.25 22.53 12.34
CA TYR A 283 -9.84 22.48 11.93
C TYR A 283 -8.93 23.34 12.79
N ARG A 284 -9.36 24.54 13.20
CA ARG A 284 -8.58 25.39 14.11
C ARG A 284 -8.37 24.73 15.46
N ASN A 285 -9.43 24.10 16.00
CA ASN A 285 -9.34 23.37 17.27
C ASN A 285 -8.42 22.15 17.16
N PHE A 286 -8.54 21.36 16.07
CA PHE A 286 -7.63 20.25 15.79
C PHE A 286 -6.18 20.71 15.68
N ARG A 287 -5.93 21.79 14.91
CA ARG A 287 -4.59 22.32 14.71
C ARG A 287 -3.95 22.76 16.04
N ALA A 288 -4.69 23.51 16.85
CA ALA A 288 -4.20 23.97 18.17
C ALA A 288 -3.91 22.79 19.10
N TRP A 289 -4.76 21.77 19.06
CA TRP A 289 -4.56 20.54 19.83
C TRP A 289 -3.34 19.76 19.35
N ALA A 290 -3.17 19.56 18.04
CA ALA A 290 -2.03 18.87 17.47
C ALA A 290 -0.71 19.59 17.76
N GLU A 291 -0.66 20.92 17.56
CA GLU A 291 0.52 21.74 17.89
C GLU A 291 0.88 21.65 19.39
N ALA A 292 -0.11 21.64 20.29
CA ALA A 292 0.11 21.51 21.73
C ALA A 292 0.64 20.13 22.13
N ASN A 293 0.31 19.08 21.38
CA ASN A 293 0.80 17.71 21.60
C ASN A 293 2.07 17.38 20.83
N GLY A 294 2.67 18.35 20.12
CA GLY A 294 3.87 18.13 19.30
C GLY A 294 3.61 17.27 18.06
N SER A 295 2.36 17.19 17.65
CA SER A 295 1.87 16.35 16.57
C SER A 295 1.97 17.06 15.21
N PHE A 296 2.04 16.29 14.13
CA PHE A 296 2.05 16.83 12.77
C PHE A 296 0.68 17.40 12.39
N VAL A 297 0.63 18.65 11.94
CA VAL A 297 -0.60 19.30 11.51
C VAL A 297 -0.86 19.02 10.03
N VAL A 298 -1.80 18.12 9.75
CA VAL A 298 -2.25 17.88 8.37
C VAL A 298 -2.95 19.11 7.78
N SER A 299 -2.96 19.26 6.46
CA SER A 299 -3.67 20.36 5.80
C SER A 299 -5.20 20.30 6.06
N GLN A 300 -5.90 21.46 6.02
CA GLN A 300 -7.35 21.51 6.20
C GLN A 300 -8.10 20.63 5.18
N LYS A 301 -7.59 20.53 3.96
CA LYS A 301 -8.15 19.64 2.92
C LYS A 301 -8.06 18.20 3.38
N ARG A 302 -6.89 17.76 3.87
CA ARG A 302 -6.65 16.40 4.35
C ARG A 302 -7.48 16.08 5.60
N PHE A 303 -7.50 16.97 6.60
CA PHE A 303 -8.35 16.86 7.78
C PHE A 303 -9.82 16.58 7.42
N SER A 304 -10.36 17.33 6.45
CA SER A 304 -11.75 17.15 6.00
C SER A 304 -11.98 15.80 5.32
N VAL A 305 -11.02 15.32 4.54
CA VAL A 305 -11.08 14.00 3.88
C VAL A 305 -11.03 12.89 4.93
N GLN A 306 -10.12 12.97 5.90
CA GLN A 306 -10.02 11.98 6.98
C GLN A 306 -11.28 11.87 7.84
N LEU A 307 -12.00 12.98 8.06
CA LEU A 307 -13.30 12.96 8.75
C LEU A 307 -14.38 12.27 7.91
N GLU A 308 -14.39 12.48 6.56
CA GLU A 308 -15.32 11.76 5.67
C GLU A 308 -15.03 10.26 5.65
N GLU A 309 -13.77 9.88 5.58
CA GLU A 309 -13.31 8.48 5.67
C GLU A 309 -13.77 7.80 6.97
N ARG A 310 -13.97 8.57 8.04
CA ARG A 310 -14.51 8.11 9.35
C ARG A 310 -16.06 8.20 9.46
N GLY A 311 -16.74 8.45 8.34
CA GLY A 311 -18.19 8.45 8.26
C GLY A 311 -18.88 9.76 8.62
N PHE A 312 -18.13 10.85 8.88
CA PHE A 312 -18.72 12.16 9.06
C PHE A 312 -19.11 12.76 7.71
N THR A 313 -20.30 13.35 7.63
CA THR A 313 -20.78 13.98 6.39
C THR A 313 -20.53 15.49 6.42
N ARG A 314 -20.43 16.08 5.24
CA ARG A 314 -20.30 17.54 5.11
C ARG A 314 -21.59 18.15 4.59
N SER A 315 -21.89 19.36 5.06
CA SER A 315 -22.98 20.20 4.56
C SER A 315 -22.52 21.64 4.33
N ARG A 316 -23.30 22.41 3.59
CA ARG A 316 -23.04 23.84 3.35
C ARG A 316 -24.30 24.63 3.64
N SER A 317 -24.17 25.68 4.42
CA SER A 317 -25.29 26.57 4.75
C SER A 317 -24.76 28.00 4.93
N GLY A 318 -25.40 28.99 4.32
CA GLY A 318 -24.97 30.41 4.43
C GLY A 318 -23.52 30.69 4.00
N GLY A 319 -23.00 29.94 3.01
CA GLY A 319 -21.61 30.09 2.56
C GLY A 319 -20.58 29.35 3.43
N VAL A 320 -20.94 28.85 4.62
CA VAL A 320 -20.07 28.12 5.54
C VAL A 320 -20.17 26.63 5.29
N ARG A 321 -19.02 25.92 5.38
CA ARG A 321 -18.94 24.46 5.35
C ARG A 321 -19.01 23.90 6.77
N TYR A 322 -19.81 22.87 6.96
CA TYR A 322 -20.01 22.19 8.24
C TYR A 322 -19.65 20.72 8.16
N ILE A 323 -19.21 20.17 9.28
CA ILE A 323 -19.07 18.74 9.56
C ILE A 323 -20.27 18.36 10.42
N ASN A 324 -21.06 17.37 9.96
CA ASN A 324 -22.25 16.92 10.68
C ASN A 324 -21.90 15.78 11.63
N GLY A 325 -22.66 15.66 12.74
CA GLY A 325 -22.50 14.60 13.71
C GLY A 325 -21.48 14.90 14.81
N ILE A 326 -20.92 16.12 14.85
CA ILE A 326 -19.95 16.52 15.85
C ILE A 326 -20.30 17.85 16.52
N LYS A 327 -19.82 18.00 17.76
CA LYS A 327 -19.77 19.25 18.52
C LYS A 327 -18.43 19.34 19.26
N LEU A 328 -17.76 20.47 19.20
CA LEU A 328 -16.55 20.71 20.00
C LEU A 328 -16.92 20.77 21.48
N LYS A 329 -16.17 20.07 22.33
CA LYS A 329 -16.28 20.20 23.80
C LYS A 329 -15.83 21.61 24.21
N MET A 330 -16.56 22.22 25.13
CA MET A 330 -16.09 23.48 25.73
C MET A 330 -14.81 23.21 26.54
N PRO A 331 -13.83 24.13 26.54
CA PRO A 331 -12.73 24.06 27.49
C PRO A 331 -13.29 23.96 28.89
N ASP A 332 -12.71 23.11 29.74
CA ASP A 332 -13.04 23.06 31.16
C ASP A 332 -12.91 24.47 31.73
N ALA A 333 -13.95 24.95 32.44
CA ALA A 333 -13.89 26.20 33.09
C ALA A 333 -12.67 26.22 34.03
N PRO A 334 -11.85 27.29 34.04
CA PRO A 334 -10.74 27.35 34.98
C PRO A 334 -11.28 27.17 36.41
N PRO A 335 -10.58 26.46 37.29
CA PRO A 335 -10.99 26.27 38.65
C PRO A 335 -11.27 27.65 39.28
N PRO A 336 -12.33 27.79 40.09
CA PRO A 336 -12.65 29.07 40.71
C PRO A 336 -11.41 29.59 41.44
N SER A 337 -10.99 30.80 41.09
CA SER A 337 -9.92 31.49 41.80
C SER A 337 -10.42 31.72 43.22
N TYR A 338 -9.92 30.96 44.17
CA TYR A 338 -10.09 31.27 45.58
C TYR A 338 -9.25 32.50 45.86
N ASP A 339 -9.93 33.65 45.95
CA ASP A 339 -9.32 34.88 46.41
C ASP A 339 -9.01 34.72 47.93
N TYR A 340 -7.73 34.58 48.25
CA TYR A 340 -7.23 34.39 49.63
C TYR A 340 -7.03 35.75 50.31
N ASN A 341 -7.93 36.69 50.11
CA ASN A 341 -7.93 38.00 50.79
C ASN A 341 -9.28 38.28 51.47
N ASP A 342 -9.60 37.51 52.50
CA ASP A 342 -10.50 37.91 53.52
C ASP A 342 -10.04 37.34 54.87
N ARG A 343 -9.06 38.02 55.47
CA ARG A 343 -8.86 38.16 56.94
C ARG A 343 -8.03 39.41 57.24
#